data_2786824ff05f4c616ce0317f4f7f697f
#
_entry.id   2786824ff05f4c616ce0317f4f7f697f
#
_cell.length_a   1.000
_cell.length_b   1.000
_cell.length_c   1.000
_cell.angle_alpha   90.00
_cell.angle_beta   90.00
_cell.angle_gamma   90.00
#
_symmetry.space_group_name_H-M   'P 1'
#
loop_
_entity.id
_entity.type
_entity.pdbx_description
1 polymer ?
#
loop_
_entity_poly.entity_id
_entity_poly.type
_entity_poly.pdbx_seq_one_letter_code
_entity_poly.pdbx_strand_id
1 'polypeptide(L)'
;QAIEKDGFLGLQGTEAFNLDNSESNTSFIGVKFGKMLGDELKFNAMATSGRSTMARTGDGIIRGASDVVSSSYGFSLEKANIFGSDSLAISLQQPNRVEQGRMSVITSNLSDSDGNLTYNNHNVSIVPSGRQKDLAIGYTKTVSDDLTISTKLIATDELNHVKSAKDA
;
A
#
# COMPACT_ATOMS: atom_id res chain seq x y z
N GLN A 1 -1.45 -6.70 -14.19
CA GLN A 1 -0.88 -5.47 -14.72
C GLN A 1 -1.96 -4.39 -14.71
N ALA A 2 -1.62 -3.20 -14.25
CA ALA A 2 -2.47 -2.02 -14.31
C ALA A 2 -1.70 -0.90 -15.03
N ILE A 3 -2.39 -0.16 -15.88
CA ILE A 3 -1.86 1.01 -16.57
C ILE A 3 -2.69 2.22 -16.13
N GLU A 4 -2.03 3.24 -15.64
CA GLU A 4 -2.65 4.51 -15.23
C GLU A 4 -2.17 5.61 -16.19
N LYS A 5 -3.09 6.42 -16.69
CA LYS A 5 -2.80 7.62 -17.46
C LYS A 5 -3.07 8.84 -16.56
N ASP A 6 -2.20 9.85 -16.69
CA ASP A 6 -2.27 11.09 -15.91
C ASP A 6 -2.30 10.84 -14.38
N GLY A 7 -1.66 9.75 -13.96
CA GLY A 7 -1.63 9.31 -12.58
C GLY A 7 -0.44 8.43 -12.24
N PHE A 8 -0.18 8.25 -10.94
CA PHE A 8 0.85 7.37 -10.40
C PHE A 8 0.44 6.80 -9.06
N LEU A 9 0.43 5.47 -8.94
CA LEU A 9 0.04 4.73 -7.71
C LEU A 9 -1.35 5.14 -7.18
N GLY A 10 -2.31 5.37 -8.07
CA GLY A 10 -3.67 5.79 -7.70
C GLY A 10 -3.80 7.28 -7.36
N LEU A 11 -2.73 8.06 -7.47
CA LEU A 11 -2.74 9.50 -7.25
C LEU A 11 -2.88 10.22 -8.59
N GLN A 12 -3.82 11.14 -8.66
CA GLN A 12 -3.92 12.13 -9.74
C GLN A 12 -3.32 13.45 -9.26
N GLY A 13 -2.47 14.03 -10.07
CA GLY A 13 -1.87 15.33 -9.76
C GLY A 13 -2.81 16.48 -10.08
N THR A 14 -2.69 17.57 -9.37
CA THR A 14 -3.42 18.82 -9.62
C THR A 14 -2.47 20.01 -9.62
N GLU A 15 -2.74 21.01 -10.47
CA GLU A 15 -1.98 22.26 -10.55
C GLU A 15 -0.45 22.05 -10.66
N ALA A 16 0.31 22.57 -9.68
CA ALA A 16 1.77 22.49 -9.68
C ALA A 16 2.30 21.05 -9.56
N PHE A 17 1.53 20.13 -8.96
CA PHE A 17 1.84 18.70 -8.86
C PHE A 17 1.19 17.90 -10.00
N ASN A 18 0.89 18.55 -11.11
CA ASN A 18 0.29 17.97 -12.27
C ASN A 18 1.07 16.75 -12.76
N LEU A 19 0.35 15.66 -13.04
CA LEU A 19 0.83 14.41 -13.62
C LEU A 19 0.34 14.20 -15.07
N ASP A 20 -0.20 15.24 -15.71
CA ASP A 20 -0.65 15.17 -17.08
C ASP A 20 0.47 14.68 -18.01
N ASN A 21 0.08 13.87 -18.99
CA ASN A 21 1.00 13.19 -19.90
C ASN A 21 1.95 12.18 -19.22
N SER A 22 1.70 11.78 -17.97
CA SER A 22 2.39 10.64 -17.38
C SER A 22 1.68 9.34 -17.75
N GLU A 23 2.46 8.31 -17.95
CA GLU A 23 1.96 6.93 -18.04
C GLU A 23 2.69 6.10 -16.98
N SER A 24 1.92 5.43 -16.15
CA SER A 24 2.48 4.49 -15.18
C SER A 24 2.01 3.08 -15.45
N ASN A 25 2.92 2.14 -15.27
CA ASN A 25 2.67 0.73 -15.45
C ASN A 25 3.04 0.00 -14.16
N THR A 26 2.07 -0.70 -13.59
CA THR A 26 2.24 -1.48 -12.37
C THR A 26 1.99 -2.95 -12.64
N SER A 27 2.96 -3.78 -12.28
CA SER A 27 2.87 -5.24 -12.33
C SER A 27 2.96 -5.81 -10.93
N PHE A 28 2.11 -6.81 -10.63
CA PHE A 28 2.09 -7.50 -9.35
C PHE A 28 2.32 -8.99 -9.55
N ILE A 29 3.06 -9.57 -8.62
CA ILE A 29 3.15 -11.02 -8.42
C ILE A 29 2.75 -11.33 -6.99
N GLY A 30 1.92 -12.36 -6.81
CA GLY A 30 1.45 -12.77 -5.48
C GLY A 30 1.45 -14.28 -5.33
N VAL A 31 1.69 -14.72 -4.12
CA VAL A 31 1.60 -16.12 -3.71
C VAL A 31 0.61 -16.21 -2.55
N LYS A 32 -0.29 -17.18 -2.64
CA LYS A 32 -1.25 -17.50 -1.58
C LYS A 32 -1.13 -18.96 -1.24
N PHE A 33 -1.04 -19.25 0.05
CA PHE A 33 -1.01 -20.59 0.61
C PHE A 33 -2.16 -20.75 1.60
N GLY A 34 -2.84 -21.89 1.56
CA GLY A 34 -3.89 -22.25 2.52
C GLY A 34 -3.79 -23.71 2.88
N LYS A 35 -3.92 -24.04 4.16
CA LYS A 35 -3.84 -25.41 4.68
C LYS A 35 -4.82 -25.61 5.83
N MET A 36 -5.56 -26.72 5.80
CA MET A 36 -6.27 -27.22 6.97
C MET A 36 -5.27 -27.90 7.92
N LEU A 37 -5.25 -27.48 9.18
CA LEU A 37 -4.39 -28.01 10.25
C LEU A 37 -5.16 -29.03 11.14
N GLY A 38 -6.31 -29.48 10.67
CA GLY A 38 -7.27 -30.37 11.30
C GLY A 38 -8.63 -30.12 10.68
N ASP A 39 -9.68 -30.70 11.24
CA ASP A 39 -11.02 -30.65 10.65
C ASP A 39 -11.62 -29.22 10.68
N GLU A 40 -11.23 -28.41 11.66
CA GLU A 40 -11.86 -27.11 11.91
C GLU A 40 -10.88 -25.93 11.93
N LEU A 41 -9.57 -26.18 11.79
CA LEU A 41 -8.53 -25.16 11.90
C LEU A 41 -7.89 -24.94 10.53
N LYS A 42 -8.00 -23.71 10.01
CA LYS A 42 -7.45 -23.30 8.72
C LYS A 42 -6.38 -22.24 8.88
N PHE A 43 -5.23 -22.46 8.30
CA PHE A 43 -4.16 -21.48 8.15
C PHE A 43 -4.15 -20.92 6.73
N ASN A 44 -3.98 -19.61 6.59
CA ASN A 44 -3.71 -18.97 5.32
C ASN A 44 -2.52 -18.03 5.45
N ALA A 45 -1.74 -17.95 4.38
CA ALA A 45 -0.66 -17.00 4.22
C ALA A 45 -0.71 -16.41 2.81
N MET A 46 -0.38 -15.13 2.68
CA MET A 46 -0.23 -14.47 1.39
C MET A 46 0.93 -13.50 1.40
N ALA A 47 1.56 -13.34 0.25
CA ALA A 47 2.57 -12.32 0.02
C ALA A 47 2.41 -11.79 -1.41
N THR A 48 2.60 -10.49 -1.59
CA THR A 48 2.53 -9.84 -2.90
C THR A 48 3.70 -8.88 -3.04
N SER A 49 4.29 -8.84 -4.23
CA SER A 49 5.27 -7.83 -4.61
C SER A 49 4.80 -7.12 -5.87
N GLY A 50 4.92 -5.81 -5.90
CA GLY A 50 4.58 -4.96 -7.03
C GLY A 50 5.79 -4.17 -7.51
N ARG A 51 5.84 -3.92 -8.81
CA ARG A 51 6.79 -2.99 -9.43
C ARG A 51 6.02 -2.01 -10.29
N SER A 52 6.20 -0.72 -10.01
CA SER A 52 5.62 0.37 -10.76
C SER A 52 6.72 1.16 -11.45
N THR A 53 6.53 1.45 -12.72
CA THR A 53 7.39 2.32 -13.52
C THR A 53 6.55 3.51 -13.98
N MET A 54 7.17 4.68 -14.05
CA MET A 54 6.52 5.90 -14.52
C MET A 54 7.34 6.51 -15.65
N ALA A 55 6.74 6.57 -16.82
CA ALA A 55 7.25 7.39 -17.93
C ALA A 55 6.57 8.75 -17.88
N ARG A 56 7.35 9.82 -17.97
CA ARG A 56 6.83 11.15 -17.92
C ARG A 56 7.45 12.10 -18.94
N THR A 57 6.60 12.96 -19.51
CA THR A 57 6.98 13.96 -20.50
C THR A 57 6.48 15.36 -20.19
N GLY A 58 5.86 15.60 -19.03
CA GLY A 58 5.22 16.87 -18.70
C GLY A 58 6.13 17.91 -18.01
N ASP A 59 5.65 19.14 -17.93
CA ASP A 59 6.38 20.34 -17.44
C ASP A 59 6.13 20.69 -15.96
N GLY A 60 5.38 19.89 -15.21
CA GLY A 60 5.10 20.09 -13.78
C GLY A 60 6.34 19.98 -12.87
N ILE A 61 6.17 20.20 -11.58
CA ILE A 61 7.20 20.08 -10.55
C ILE A 61 7.75 18.66 -10.46
N ILE A 62 6.90 17.64 -10.65
CA ILE A 62 7.32 16.24 -10.65
C ILE A 62 7.85 15.90 -12.04
N ARG A 63 9.10 15.47 -12.13
CA ARG A 63 9.77 15.14 -13.41
C ARG A 63 9.82 13.65 -13.70
N GLY A 64 9.52 12.82 -12.75
CA GLY A 64 9.49 11.37 -12.91
C GLY A 64 9.62 10.65 -11.59
N ALA A 65 9.55 9.33 -11.64
CA ALA A 65 9.87 8.47 -10.52
C ALA A 65 10.83 7.37 -10.98
N SER A 66 11.70 6.93 -10.07
CA SER A 66 12.44 5.68 -10.27
C SER A 66 11.47 4.51 -10.23
N ASP A 67 11.92 3.32 -10.57
CA ASP A 67 11.15 2.11 -10.31
C ASP A 67 10.75 2.04 -8.84
N VAL A 68 9.47 1.89 -8.61
CA VAL A 68 8.89 1.75 -7.28
C VAL A 68 8.59 0.30 -7.03
N VAL A 69 9.16 -0.26 -5.96
CA VAL A 69 8.87 -1.62 -5.51
C VAL A 69 7.99 -1.55 -4.28
N SER A 70 6.92 -2.32 -4.27
CA SER A 70 6.01 -2.43 -3.14
C SER A 70 5.83 -3.87 -2.71
N SER A 71 5.44 -4.07 -1.46
CA SER A 71 5.16 -5.39 -0.91
C SER A 71 3.99 -5.36 0.06
N SER A 72 3.27 -6.48 0.15
CA SER A 72 2.30 -6.75 1.19
C SER A 72 2.40 -8.21 1.62
N TYR A 73 2.01 -8.51 2.86
CA TYR A 73 1.88 -9.88 3.33
C TYR A 73 0.78 -9.98 4.39
N GLY A 74 0.28 -11.20 4.57
CA GLY A 74 -0.72 -11.48 5.57
C GLY A 74 -0.73 -12.95 5.97
N PHE A 75 -1.09 -13.18 7.21
CA PHE A 75 -1.31 -14.50 7.80
C PHE A 75 -2.65 -14.51 8.51
N SER A 76 -3.37 -15.60 8.43
CA SER A 76 -4.59 -15.80 9.23
C SER A 76 -4.73 -17.24 9.72
N LEU A 77 -5.29 -17.35 10.91
CA LEU A 77 -5.69 -18.60 11.51
C LEU A 77 -7.18 -18.50 11.79
N GLU A 78 -7.97 -19.41 11.28
CA GLU A 78 -9.42 -19.48 11.45
C GLU A 78 -9.80 -20.82 12.04
N LYS A 79 -10.56 -20.80 13.12
CA LYS A 79 -11.16 -21.98 13.74
C LYS A 79 -12.69 -21.92 13.58
N ALA A 80 -13.24 -22.94 12.96
CA ALA A 80 -14.68 -23.14 12.84
C ALA A 80 -15.25 -23.88 14.07
N ASN A 81 -16.56 -23.84 14.23
CA ASN A 81 -17.34 -24.60 15.20
C ASN A 81 -16.87 -24.48 16.67
N ILE A 82 -16.55 -23.26 17.11
CA ILE A 82 -16.14 -23.03 18.51
C ILE A 82 -17.31 -23.29 19.47
N PHE A 83 -18.48 -22.75 19.12
CA PHE A 83 -19.74 -22.90 19.86
C PHE A 83 -20.88 -23.36 18.96
N GLY A 84 -20.58 -24.08 17.86
CA GLY A 84 -21.54 -24.56 16.87
C GLY A 84 -21.34 -23.93 15.50
N SER A 85 -22.35 -23.33 14.89
CA SER A 85 -22.25 -22.74 13.53
C SER A 85 -21.56 -21.36 13.57
N ASP A 86 -20.31 -21.32 13.99
CA ASP A 86 -19.53 -20.09 14.14
C ASP A 86 -18.07 -20.27 13.74
N SER A 87 -17.34 -19.17 13.60
CA SER A 87 -15.91 -19.17 13.41
C SER A 87 -15.23 -17.99 14.10
N LEU A 88 -14.01 -18.21 14.55
CA LEU A 88 -13.10 -17.19 15.07
C LEU A 88 -11.86 -17.15 14.17
N ALA A 89 -11.51 -15.96 13.70
CA ALA A 89 -10.32 -15.72 12.91
C ALA A 89 -9.40 -14.71 13.59
N ILE A 90 -8.11 -15.02 13.60
CA ILE A 90 -7.05 -14.06 13.98
C ILE A 90 -6.18 -13.85 12.76
N SER A 91 -5.88 -12.59 12.42
CA SER A 91 -5.03 -12.27 11.29
C SER A 91 -4.02 -11.19 11.63
N LEU A 92 -2.83 -11.31 11.05
CA LEU A 92 -1.79 -10.31 11.04
C LEU A 92 -1.48 -9.98 9.58
N GLN A 93 -1.53 -8.69 9.23
CA GLN A 93 -1.22 -8.27 7.87
C GLN A 93 -0.38 -6.99 7.86
N GLN A 94 0.46 -6.88 6.86
CA GLN A 94 1.05 -5.64 6.40
C GLN A 94 0.33 -5.23 5.12
N PRO A 95 -0.36 -4.08 5.09
CA PRO A 95 -0.89 -3.51 3.86
C PRO A 95 0.23 -3.21 2.85
N ASN A 96 -0.15 -2.92 1.62
CA ASN A 96 0.83 -2.62 0.58
C ASN A 96 1.71 -1.43 0.99
N ARG A 97 3.02 -1.63 0.98
CA ARG A 97 4.04 -0.65 1.37
C ARG A 97 5.05 -0.46 0.25
N VAL A 98 5.44 0.78 0.01
CA VAL A 98 6.59 1.08 -0.85
C VAL A 98 7.88 0.72 -0.11
N GLU A 99 8.64 -0.21 -0.67
CA GLU A 99 9.93 -0.66 -0.14
C GLU A 99 11.11 0.07 -0.77
N GLN A 100 10.96 0.49 -2.03
CA GLN A 100 11.96 1.23 -2.78
C GLN A 100 11.26 2.20 -3.72
N GLY A 101 11.84 3.37 -3.91
CA GLY A 101 11.37 4.34 -4.85
C GLY A 101 11.86 5.75 -4.53
N ARG A 102 12.05 6.54 -5.58
CA ARG A 102 12.40 7.96 -5.49
C ARG A 102 11.59 8.74 -6.52
N MET A 103 11.21 9.93 -6.17
CA MET A 103 10.54 10.89 -7.03
C MET A 103 11.51 12.03 -7.35
N SER A 104 11.61 12.38 -8.61
CA SER A 104 12.39 13.54 -9.06
C SER A 104 11.50 14.77 -9.07
N VAL A 105 11.88 15.78 -8.29
CA VAL A 105 11.12 17.02 -8.09
C VAL A 105 12.02 18.20 -8.46
N ILE A 106 11.47 19.14 -9.25
CA ILE A 106 12.15 20.39 -9.59
C ILE A 106 11.63 21.52 -8.71
N THR A 107 12.57 22.27 -8.18
CA THR A 107 12.29 23.55 -7.50
C THR A 107 12.95 24.68 -8.24
N SER A 108 12.24 25.81 -8.42
CA SER A 108 12.86 27.04 -8.92
C SER A 108 13.73 27.67 -7.84
N ASN A 109 14.90 28.10 -8.23
CA ASN A 109 15.72 29.01 -7.41
C ASN A 109 15.35 30.47 -7.72
N LEU A 110 15.92 31.37 -6.94
CA LEU A 110 15.84 32.81 -7.22
C LEU A 110 16.37 33.08 -8.64
N SER A 111 15.80 34.07 -9.31
CA SER A 111 16.31 34.54 -10.60
C SER A 111 17.73 35.06 -10.45
N ASP A 112 18.53 34.87 -11.48
CA ASP A 112 19.80 35.57 -11.61
C ASP A 112 19.56 37.07 -11.80
N SER A 113 20.67 37.85 -11.88
CA SER A 113 20.63 39.31 -12.10
C SER A 113 19.92 39.74 -13.39
N ASP A 114 19.78 38.82 -14.35
CA ASP A 114 19.15 39.03 -15.65
C ASP A 114 17.68 38.57 -15.67
N GLY A 115 17.16 38.09 -14.53
CA GLY A 115 15.77 37.64 -14.35
C GLY A 115 15.51 36.20 -14.82
N ASN A 116 16.55 35.42 -15.15
CA ASN A 116 16.36 34.03 -15.57
C ASN A 116 16.18 33.13 -14.33
N LEU A 117 15.16 32.26 -14.36
CA LEU A 117 14.94 31.26 -13.31
C LEU A 117 15.91 30.09 -13.48
N THR A 118 16.60 29.75 -12.41
CA THR A 118 17.36 28.49 -12.33
C THR A 118 16.56 27.43 -11.62
N TYR A 119 16.76 26.18 -12.00
CA TYR A 119 16.01 25.05 -11.47
C TYR A 119 16.96 24.04 -10.85
N ASN A 120 16.62 23.58 -9.64
CA ASN A 120 17.30 22.48 -8.98
C ASN A 120 16.45 21.21 -9.05
N ASN A 121 17.09 20.09 -9.33
CA ASN A 121 16.46 18.78 -9.34
C ASN A 121 16.79 18.05 -8.02
N HIS A 122 15.75 17.62 -7.32
CA HIS A 122 15.85 16.89 -6.06
C HIS A 122 15.24 15.50 -6.21
N ASN A 123 15.98 14.48 -5.76
CA ASN A 123 15.47 13.12 -5.68
C ASN A 123 15.00 12.83 -4.24
N VAL A 124 13.69 12.78 -4.06
CA VAL A 124 13.04 12.56 -2.78
C VAL A 124 12.66 11.09 -2.65
N SER A 125 13.00 10.46 -1.52
CA SER A 125 12.53 9.10 -1.23
C SER A 125 11.03 9.11 -0.98
N ILE A 126 10.31 8.17 -1.61
CA ILE A 126 8.88 7.92 -1.37
C ILE A 126 8.65 6.70 -0.49
N VAL A 127 9.72 6.15 0.11
CA VAL A 127 9.62 5.06 1.07
C VAL A 127 9.12 5.62 2.40
N PRO A 128 7.99 5.11 2.93
CA PRO A 128 7.48 5.56 4.22
C PRO A 128 8.43 5.23 5.37
N SER A 129 8.39 6.04 6.44
CA SER A 129 9.29 5.93 7.59
C SER A 129 9.01 4.72 8.49
N GLY A 130 7.78 4.22 8.49
CA GLY A 130 7.32 3.09 9.30
C GLY A 130 6.84 1.91 8.47
N ARG A 131 6.29 0.91 9.16
CA ARG A 131 5.76 -0.33 8.59
C ARG A 131 4.46 -0.71 9.28
N GLN A 132 3.33 -0.32 8.72
CA GLN A 132 2.02 -0.65 9.28
C GLN A 132 1.85 -2.16 9.48
N LYS A 133 1.32 -2.52 10.64
CA LYS A 133 0.91 -3.88 10.97
C LYS A 133 -0.49 -3.84 11.55
N ASP A 134 -1.38 -4.63 10.97
CA ASP A 134 -2.75 -4.74 11.42
C ASP A 134 -2.96 -6.12 12.05
N LEU A 135 -3.25 -6.15 13.33
CA LEU A 135 -3.73 -7.33 14.03
C LEU A 135 -5.27 -7.27 14.07
N ALA A 136 -5.93 -8.28 13.55
CA ALA A 136 -7.38 -8.35 13.59
C ALA A 136 -7.87 -9.64 14.22
N ILE A 137 -8.97 -9.52 14.98
CA ILE A 137 -9.76 -10.64 15.52
C ILE A 137 -11.17 -10.50 14.97
N GLY A 138 -11.66 -11.53 14.29
CA GLY A 138 -13.00 -11.58 13.72
C GLY A 138 -13.77 -12.78 14.26
N TYR A 139 -15.02 -12.55 14.62
CA TYR A 139 -15.96 -13.60 15.00
C TYR A 139 -17.17 -13.54 14.09
N THR A 140 -17.56 -14.69 13.57
CA THR A 140 -18.73 -14.84 12.68
C THR A 140 -19.62 -15.95 13.22
N LYS A 141 -20.91 -15.70 13.31
CA LYS A 141 -21.92 -16.67 13.73
C LYS A 141 -23.07 -16.71 12.75
N THR A 142 -23.38 -17.89 12.22
CA THR A 142 -24.61 -18.16 11.49
C THR A 142 -25.72 -18.44 12.49
N VAL A 143 -26.71 -17.56 12.54
CA VAL A 143 -27.86 -17.64 13.47
C VAL A 143 -28.99 -18.45 12.86
N SER A 144 -29.21 -18.31 11.54
CA SER A 144 -30.16 -19.06 10.74
C SER A 144 -29.67 -19.17 9.31
N ASP A 145 -30.38 -19.88 8.45
CA ASP A 145 -30.02 -20.05 7.04
C ASP A 145 -29.89 -18.72 6.30
N ASP A 146 -30.63 -17.69 6.72
CA ASP A 146 -30.68 -16.37 6.11
C ASP A 146 -29.95 -15.28 6.92
N LEU A 147 -29.43 -15.58 8.11
CA LEU A 147 -28.82 -14.58 8.99
C LEU A 147 -27.44 -15.00 9.50
N THR A 148 -26.44 -14.21 9.13
CA THR A 148 -25.08 -14.31 9.64
C THR A 148 -24.66 -12.98 10.27
N ILE A 149 -24.12 -13.03 11.49
CA ILE A 149 -23.60 -11.88 12.22
C ILE A 149 -22.08 -11.97 12.26
N SER A 150 -21.39 -10.90 11.89
CA SER A 150 -19.95 -10.82 11.94
C SER A 150 -19.49 -9.58 12.70
N THR A 151 -18.49 -9.76 13.55
CA THR A 151 -17.82 -8.68 14.29
C THR A 151 -16.33 -8.77 14.06
N LYS A 152 -15.67 -7.62 13.84
CA LYS A 152 -14.23 -7.54 13.65
C LYS A 152 -13.64 -6.41 14.48
N LEU A 153 -12.59 -6.71 15.22
CA LEU A 153 -11.74 -5.74 15.92
C LEU A 153 -10.39 -5.69 15.22
N ILE A 154 -9.85 -4.48 15.03
CA ILE A 154 -8.55 -4.27 14.39
C ILE A 154 -7.73 -3.35 15.28
N ALA A 155 -6.50 -3.77 15.56
CA ALA A 155 -5.47 -2.93 16.16
C ALA A 155 -4.40 -2.66 15.09
N THR A 156 -4.09 -1.40 14.87
CA THR A 156 -3.12 -0.96 13.86
C THR A 156 -1.94 -0.29 14.55
N ASP A 157 -0.74 -0.72 14.19
CA ASP A 157 0.53 -0.08 14.56
C ASP A 157 1.11 0.62 13.32
N GLU A 158 1.74 1.79 13.53
CA GLU A 158 2.34 2.63 12.48
C GLU A 158 1.39 2.89 11.28
N LEU A 159 0.20 3.40 11.58
CA LEU A 159 -0.84 3.69 10.59
C LEU A 159 -0.27 4.46 9.38
N ASN A 160 -0.67 4.06 8.18
CA ASN A 160 -0.18 4.59 6.91
C ASN A 160 1.35 4.45 6.73
N HIS A 161 1.96 3.48 7.40
CA HIS A 161 3.41 3.27 7.40
C HIS A 161 4.23 4.46 7.91
N VAL A 162 3.68 5.24 8.82
CA VAL A 162 4.37 6.36 9.46
C VAL A 162 4.77 5.95 10.87
N LYS A 163 6.05 6.14 11.23
CA LYS A 163 6.50 5.90 12.60
C LYS A 163 5.68 6.72 13.59
N SER A 164 5.26 6.08 14.68
CA SER A 164 4.58 6.80 15.75
C SER A 164 5.54 7.77 16.44
N ALA A 165 5.03 8.90 16.94
CA ALA A 165 5.83 9.92 17.62
C ALA A 165 6.46 9.43 18.96
N LYS A 166 6.17 8.20 19.38
CA LYS A 166 6.76 7.59 20.58
C LYS A 166 8.11 6.91 20.32
N ASP A 167 8.47 6.72 19.05
CA ASP A 167 9.70 6.01 18.64
C ASP A 167 10.74 6.95 18.02
N ALA A 168 10.58 8.26 18.20
CA ALA A 168 11.47 9.31 17.70
C ALA A 168 12.34 9.92 18.80
#